data_459dbec2a426392047ee391e24f31cfa
#
_entry.id   459dbec2a426392047ee391e24f31cfa
#
_cell.length_a   1.000
_cell.length_b   1.000
_cell.length_c   1.000
_cell.angle_alpha   90.00
_cell.angle_beta   90.00
_cell.angle_gamma   90.00
#
_symmetry.space_group_name_H-M   'P 1'
#
loop_
_entity.id
_entity.type
_entity.pdbx_description
1 polymer ?
#
loop_
_entity_poly.entity_id
_entity_poly.type
_entity_poly.pdbx_seq_one_letter_code
_entity_poly.pdbx_strand_id
1 'polypeptide(L)'
;FDAEITTRNIVKKDFTWESKFTITYVKNKVLKLPENGRDKNRQGGYSVKMQDGTTKEFGGVAEGEPLGRFYGYKKDFIITTPEQAANARYDTSSKGWDWTTKQKLGVGKKTIGDYEWKDLNGDNIINSNDMFLLGNTIPHTTGGLNNTFTYKGFNLNVFLDFALGTSISNGYLQLQM
;
A
#
# COMPACT_ATOMS: atom_id res chain seq x y z
N PHE A 1 21.92 -3.57 3.92
CA PHE A 1 22.91 -3.69 2.84
C PHE A 1 22.95 -2.38 2.09
N ASP A 2 24.15 -1.83 1.94
CA ASP A 2 24.42 -0.63 1.17
C ASP A 2 25.53 -0.91 0.17
N ALA A 3 25.40 -0.42 -1.06
CA ALA A 3 26.43 -0.49 -2.08
C ALA A 3 26.52 0.83 -2.85
N GLU A 4 27.74 1.19 -3.19
CA GLU A 4 28.06 2.35 -4.01
C GLU A 4 29.08 1.95 -5.07
N ILE A 5 28.85 2.40 -6.30
CA ILE A 5 29.76 2.21 -7.41
C ILE A 5 29.98 3.57 -8.06
N THR A 6 31.23 4.00 -8.15
CA THR A 6 31.63 5.19 -8.89
C THR A 6 32.51 4.80 -10.06
N THR A 7 32.17 5.28 -11.25
CA THR A 7 32.87 5.01 -12.48
C THR A 7 33.26 6.29 -13.20
N ARG A 8 34.44 6.29 -13.81
CA ARG A 8 34.86 7.30 -14.78
C ARG A 8 34.71 6.72 -16.17
N ASN A 9 33.59 7.04 -16.81
CA ASN A 9 33.22 6.42 -18.09
C ASN A 9 34.04 6.96 -19.26
N ILE A 10 34.28 8.28 -19.26
CA ILE A 10 35.08 8.95 -20.27
C ILE A 10 35.95 10.02 -19.58
N VAL A 11 37.24 10.00 -19.94
CA VAL A 11 38.20 11.03 -19.51
C VAL A 11 38.99 11.47 -20.73
N LYS A 12 38.66 12.64 -21.26
CA LYS A 12 39.34 13.29 -22.38
C LYS A 12 39.73 14.73 -21.99
N LYS A 13 40.62 15.38 -22.73
CA LYS A 13 41.11 16.71 -22.45
C LYS A 13 40.00 17.73 -22.18
N ASP A 14 38.98 17.74 -23.00
CA ASP A 14 37.88 18.71 -22.93
C ASP A 14 36.54 18.12 -22.48
N PHE A 15 36.47 16.80 -22.19
CA PHE A 15 35.23 16.11 -21.81
C PHE A 15 35.50 15.03 -20.81
N THR A 16 34.75 15.07 -19.69
CA THR A 16 34.70 13.98 -18.71
C THR A 16 33.26 13.57 -18.46
N TRP A 17 33.06 12.27 -18.24
CA TRP A 17 31.79 11.70 -17.78
C TRP A 17 32.06 10.73 -16.63
N GLU A 18 31.47 11.06 -15.48
CA GLU A 18 31.51 10.22 -14.28
C GLU A 18 30.09 9.79 -13.91
N SER A 19 29.93 8.56 -13.45
CA SER A 19 28.67 8.04 -12.93
C SER A 19 28.88 7.49 -11.52
N LYS A 20 27.91 7.81 -10.65
CA LYS A 20 27.84 7.28 -9.28
C LYS A 20 26.48 6.61 -9.10
N PHE A 21 26.47 5.31 -8.83
CA PHE A 21 25.29 4.55 -8.51
C PHE A 21 25.32 4.15 -7.04
N THR A 22 24.21 4.36 -6.34
CA THR A 22 24.02 3.95 -4.95
C THR A 22 22.76 3.11 -4.83
N ILE A 23 22.81 2.08 -4.00
CA ILE A 23 21.65 1.25 -3.67
C ILE A 23 21.71 0.85 -2.20
N THR A 24 20.59 1.02 -1.52
CA THR A 24 20.38 0.62 -0.13
C THR A 24 19.22 -0.36 -0.07
N TYR A 25 19.42 -1.49 0.59
CA TYR A 25 18.35 -2.45 0.89
C TYR A 25 18.19 -2.60 2.40
N VAL A 26 16.98 -2.32 2.89
CA VAL A 26 16.62 -2.40 4.31
C VAL A 26 15.46 -3.37 4.50
N LYS A 27 15.59 -4.27 5.46
CA LYS A 27 14.50 -5.12 5.93
C LYS A 27 14.35 -4.92 7.43
N ASN A 28 13.19 -4.46 7.85
CA ASN A 28 12.88 -4.34 9.27
C ASN A 28 11.98 -5.48 9.76
N LYS A 29 12.04 -5.76 11.05
CA LYS A 29 11.20 -6.75 11.71
C LYS A 29 11.06 -6.37 13.17
N VAL A 30 9.84 -6.38 13.68
CA VAL A 30 9.59 -6.22 15.12
C VAL A 30 10.06 -7.47 15.85
N LEU A 31 10.98 -7.34 16.77
CA LEU A 31 11.54 -8.49 17.49
C LEU A 31 10.69 -8.86 18.70
N LYS A 32 10.35 -7.86 19.53
CA LYS A 32 9.61 -8.07 20.76
C LYS A 32 8.74 -6.87 21.10
N LEU A 33 7.57 -7.14 21.66
CA LEU A 33 6.62 -6.17 22.19
C LEU A 33 6.24 -6.56 23.63
N PRO A 34 5.68 -5.66 24.43
CA PRO A 34 5.10 -6.01 25.71
C PRO A 34 3.99 -7.06 25.54
N GLU A 35 3.99 -8.05 26.44
CA GLU A 35 2.96 -9.10 26.46
C GLU A 35 1.58 -8.50 26.71
N ASN A 36 0.60 -8.88 25.92
CA ASN A 36 -0.77 -8.38 26.01
C ASN A 36 -1.85 -9.47 25.75
N GLY A 37 -1.44 -10.73 25.64
CA GLY A 37 -2.33 -11.87 25.42
C GLY A 37 -2.91 -11.99 24.01
N ARG A 38 -2.54 -11.09 23.08
CA ARG A 38 -2.96 -11.14 21.66
C ARG A 38 -1.94 -11.92 20.82
N ASP A 39 -2.37 -12.34 19.63
CA ASP A 39 -1.46 -12.97 18.66
C ASP A 39 -0.24 -12.08 18.41
N LYS A 40 0.95 -12.65 18.57
CA LYS A 40 2.25 -11.95 18.40
C LYS A 40 2.37 -10.65 19.21
N ASN A 41 1.76 -10.60 20.38
CA ASN A 41 1.71 -9.41 21.24
C ASN A 41 1.30 -8.14 20.50
N ARG A 42 0.36 -8.27 19.58
CA ARG A 42 -0.08 -7.23 18.63
C ARG A 42 -0.59 -5.98 19.34
N GLN A 43 -0.04 -4.83 18.97
CA GLN A 43 -0.47 -3.51 19.40
C GLN A 43 -1.33 -2.85 18.31
N GLY A 44 -2.57 -2.50 18.65
CA GLY A 44 -3.54 -1.98 17.67
C GLY A 44 -3.98 -3.02 16.63
N GLY A 45 -4.40 -2.57 15.46
CA GLY A 45 -4.88 -3.43 14.38
C GLY A 45 -6.34 -3.86 14.54
N TYR A 46 -6.73 -4.89 13.80
CA TYR A 46 -8.09 -5.38 13.65
C TYR A 46 -8.17 -6.84 14.08
N SER A 47 -9.28 -7.19 14.71
CA SER A 47 -9.64 -8.56 15.07
C SER A 47 -10.94 -8.90 14.34
N VAL A 48 -10.89 -9.85 13.41
CA VAL A 48 -12.01 -10.20 12.53
C VAL A 48 -12.41 -11.64 12.75
N LYS A 49 -13.70 -11.84 13.04
CA LYS A 49 -14.28 -13.17 13.13
C LYS A 49 -14.63 -13.66 11.72
N MET A 50 -14.05 -14.78 11.33
CA MET A 50 -14.27 -15.44 10.05
C MET A 50 -15.54 -16.31 10.10
N GLN A 51 -16.09 -16.68 8.92
CA GLN A 51 -17.26 -17.56 8.82
C GLN A 51 -17.02 -18.96 9.43
N ASP A 52 -15.79 -19.44 9.40
CA ASP A 52 -15.41 -20.73 10.00
C ASP A 52 -15.31 -20.69 11.55
N GLY A 53 -15.65 -19.54 12.16
CA GLY A 53 -15.60 -19.31 13.59
C GLY A 53 -14.22 -18.94 14.11
N THR A 54 -13.17 -18.96 13.29
CA THR A 54 -11.83 -18.52 13.69
C THR A 54 -11.77 -17.01 13.82
N THR A 55 -10.81 -16.53 14.61
CA THR A 55 -10.51 -15.10 14.71
C THR A 55 -9.17 -14.83 14.07
N LYS A 56 -9.13 -13.90 13.14
CA LYS A 56 -7.93 -13.46 12.46
C LYS A 56 -7.55 -12.06 12.89
N GLU A 57 -6.32 -11.89 13.37
CA GLU A 57 -5.78 -10.59 13.73
C GLU A 57 -4.80 -10.07 12.67
N PHE A 58 -4.94 -8.80 12.30
CA PHE A 58 -4.06 -8.16 11.33
C PHE A 58 -3.99 -6.64 11.54
N GLY A 59 -3.05 -6.00 10.88
CA GLY A 59 -2.79 -4.56 11.07
C GLY A 59 -2.04 -4.29 12.38
N GLY A 60 -1.90 -3.01 12.72
CA GLY A 60 -1.11 -2.61 13.88
C GLY A 60 0.37 -3.01 13.78
N VAL A 61 1.00 -3.17 14.94
CA VAL A 61 2.39 -3.62 15.08
C VAL A 61 2.40 -4.96 15.79
N ALA A 62 3.07 -5.96 15.23
CA ALA A 62 3.13 -7.32 15.78
C ALA A 62 4.53 -7.93 15.69
N GLU A 63 4.88 -8.79 16.63
CA GLU A 63 6.16 -9.49 16.62
C GLU A 63 6.31 -10.35 15.37
N GLY A 64 7.50 -10.33 14.81
CA GLY A 64 7.79 -11.05 13.57
C GLY A 64 7.35 -10.36 12.29
N GLU A 65 6.61 -9.26 12.36
CA GLU A 65 6.11 -8.52 11.22
C GLU A 65 6.93 -7.25 10.95
N PRO A 66 7.02 -6.78 9.70
CA PRO A 66 7.66 -5.50 9.39
C PRO A 66 6.79 -4.32 9.81
N LEU A 67 7.42 -3.19 10.12
CA LEU A 67 6.74 -1.91 10.29
C LEU A 67 6.29 -1.33 8.94
N GLY A 68 5.33 -0.42 8.99
CA GLY A 68 4.86 0.33 7.81
C GLY A 68 3.84 -0.42 6.95
N ARG A 69 3.29 -1.52 7.43
CA ARG A 69 2.20 -2.21 6.74
C ARG A 69 0.97 -1.32 6.61
N PHE A 70 0.40 -1.33 5.42
CA PHE A 70 -0.73 -0.51 5.05
C PHE A 70 -1.89 -1.41 4.62
N TYR A 71 -3.05 -1.14 5.18
CA TYR A 71 -4.27 -1.93 4.98
C TYR A 71 -5.37 -1.07 4.40
N GLY A 72 -6.23 -1.67 3.60
CA GLY A 72 -7.37 -1.01 3.00
C GLY A 72 -8.25 -2.00 2.24
N TYR A 73 -9.32 -1.48 1.64
CA TYR A 73 -10.22 -2.29 0.85
C TYR A 73 -9.57 -2.70 -0.47
N LYS A 74 -9.82 -3.93 -0.89
CA LYS A 74 -9.32 -4.46 -2.15
C LYS A 74 -10.47 -4.59 -3.13
N LYS A 75 -10.30 -3.99 -4.31
CA LYS A 75 -11.27 -4.12 -5.40
C LYS A 75 -11.42 -5.60 -5.80
N ASP A 76 -12.66 -6.04 -5.94
CA ASP A 76 -13.03 -7.36 -6.47
C ASP A 76 -13.22 -7.25 -7.99
N PHE A 77 -14.23 -6.48 -8.42
CA PHE A 77 -14.50 -6.21 -9.84
C PHE A 77 -15.18 -4.85 -10.02
N ILE A 78 -15.39 -4.44 -11.27
CA ILE A 78 -16.25 -3.31 -11.62
C ILE A 78 -17.62 -3.87 -11.98
N ILE A 79 -18.67 -3.30 -11.43
CA ILE A 79 -20.05 -3.67 -11.73
C ILE A 79 -20.35 -3.28 -13.18
N THR A 80 -20.67 -4.27 -14.00
CA THR A 80 -20.93 -4.08 -15.44
C THR A 80 -22.36 -4.40 -15.86
N THR A 81 -23.15 -5.06 -14.98
CA THR A 81 -24.53 -5.45 -15.28
C THR A 81 -25.49 -4.99 -14.19
N PRO A 82 -26.77 -4.77 -14.51
CA PRO A 82 -27.81 -4.45 -13.52
C PRO A 82 -27.97 -5.55 -12.46
N GLU A 83 -27.77 -6.81 -12.82
CA GLU A 83 -27.85 -7.95 -11.92
C GLU A 83 -26.72 -7.91 -10.87
N GLN A 84 -25.49 -7.59 -11.30
CA GLN A 84 -24.38 -7.38 -10.38
C GLN A 84 -24.65 -6.22 -9.41
N ALA A 85 -25.24 -5.13 -9.91
CA ALA A 85 -25.61 -3.99 -9.07
C ALA A 85 -26.68 -4.35 -8.04
N ALA A 86 -27.68 -5.13 -8.43
CA ALA A 86 -28.76 -5.60 -7.53
C ALA A 86 -28.23 -6.52 -6.44
N ASN A 87 -27.22 -7.34 -6.75
CA ASN A 87 -26.60 -8.30 -5.82
C ASN A 87 -25.34 -7.76 -5.12
N ALA A 88 -25.03 -6.46 -5.28
CA ALA A 88 -23.85 -5.87 -4.68
C ALA A 88 -23.89 -5.95 -3.14
N ARG A 89 -22.70 -6.15 -2.54
CA ARG A 89 -22.53 -6.22 -1.09
C ARG A 89 -22.92 -4.92 -0.41
N TYR A 90 -23.38 -5.01 0.84
CA TYR A 90 -23.66 -3.82 1.66
C TYR A 90 -22.36 -3.13 2.02
N ASP A 91 -22.24 -1.86 1.71
CA ASP A 91 -21.06 -1.07 2.01
C ASP A 91 -21.38 -0.06 3.12
N THR A 92 -20.83 -0.31 4.32
CA THR A 92 -21.03 0.56 5.48
C THR A 92 -20.05 1.73 5.52
N SER A 93 -19.04 1.71 4.67
CA SER A 93 -18.06 2.79 4.54
C SER A 93 -18.49 3.87 3.54
N SER A 94 -19.51 3.58 2.73
CA SER A 94 -20.01 4.48 1.70
C SER A 94 -21.27 5.22 2.13
N LYS A 95 -21.61 6.28 1.38
CA LYS A 95 -22.84 7.08 1.56
C LYS A 95 -24.14 6.27 1.36
N GLY A 96 -24.04 5.02 0.97
CA GLY A 96 -25.18 4.15 0.70
C GLY A 96 -25.72 3.41 1.93
N TRP A 97 -25.21 3.66 3.14
CA TRP A 97 -25.68 2.99 4.36
C TRP A 97 -26.45 3.93 5.27
N ASP A 98 -27.63 3.51 5.68
CA ASP A 98 -28.42 4.19 6.72
C ASP A 98 -28.09 3.58 8.08
N TRP A 99 -27.37 4.32 8.90
CA TRP A 99 -26.97 3.89 10.24
C TRP A 99 -28.11 3.78 11.22
N THR A 100 -29.22 4.50 10.98
CA THR A 100 -30.40 4.50 11.84
C THR A 100 -31.20 3.21 11.65
N THR A 101 -31.48 2.88 10.42
CA THR A 101 -32.27 1.69 10.07
C THR A 101 -31.41 0.44 9.91
N LYS A 102 -30.07 0.60 9.90
CA LYS A 102 -29.08 -0.46 9.58
C LYS A 102 -29.37 -1.14 8.25
N GLN A 103 -29.83 -0.37 7.31
CA GLN A 103 -30.19 -0.85 5.99
C GLN A 103 -29.41 -0.12 4.91
N LYS A 104 -29.21 -0.81 3.84
CA LYS A 104 -28.70 -0.21 2.63
C LYS A 104 -29.72 0.82 2.12
N LEU A 105 -29.30 2.08 1.90
CA LEU A 105 -30.16 3.13 1.37
C LEU A 105 -30.62 2.75 -0.04
N GLY A 106 -31.89 2.53 -0.28
CA GLY A 106 -32.61 2.33 -1.53
C GLY A 106 -31.85 1.61 -2.69
N VAL A 107 -32.54 1.30 -3.71
CA VAL A 107 -31.99 0.80 -4.97
C VAL A 107 -31.03 1.85 -5.56
N GLY A 108 -29.94 1.47 -6.16
CA GLY A 108 -29.00 2.41 -6.77
C GLY A 108 -27.81 2.80 -5.91
N LYS A 109 -27.52 2.04 -4.93
CA LYS A 109 -26.41 2.23 -4.01
C LYS A 109 -25.08 1.89 -4.62
N LYS A 110 -25.07 0.87 -5.46
CA LYS A 110 -24.02 0.61 -6.42
C LYS A 110 -24.67 0.46 -7.77
N THR A 111 -24.12 1.10 -8.78
CA THR A 111 -24.60 1.11 -10.16
C THR A 111 -23.54 0.54 -11.09
N ILE A 112 -23.88 0.40 -12.36
CA ILE A 112 -22.90 0.04 -13.38
C ILE A 112 -21.82 1.12 -13.41
N GLY A 113 -20.54 0.67 -13.35
CA GLY A 113 -19.37 1.53 -13.27
C GLY A 113 -18.78 1.62 -11.87
N ASP A 114 -19.53 1.29 -10.82
CA ASP A 114 -19.02 1.29 -9.44
C ASP A 114 -18.11 0.10 -9.15
N TYR A 115 -17.28 0.26 -8.12
CA TYR A 115 -16.43 -0.83 -7.62
C TYR A 115 -17.20 -1.73 -6.67
N GLU A 116 -17.04 -3.05 -6.85
CA GLU A 116 -17.33 -4.03 -5.82
C GLU A 116 -16.05 -4.35 -5.04
N TRP A 117 -16.16 -4.41 -3.72
CA TRP A 117 -15.05 -4.67 -2.83
C TRP A 117 -15.00 -6.12 -2.39
N LYS A 118 -13.81 -6.64 -2.12
CA LYS A 118 -13.65 -7.98 -1.56
C LYS A 118 -14.13 -8.01 -0.14
N ASP A 119 -14.98 -8.99 0.13
CA ASP A 119 -15.46 -9.36 1.45
C ASP A 119 -14.48 -10.40 2.04
N LEU A 120 -13.82 -10.05 3.13
CA LEU A 120 -12.77 -10.88 3.75
C LEU A 120 -13.37 -11.97 4.62
N ASN A 121 -14.45 -11.67 5.35
CA ASN A 121 -15.06 -12.56 6.28
C ASN A 121 -16.31 -13.29 5.71
N GLY A 122 -16.82 -12.88 4.56
CA GLY A 122 -17.92 -13.50 3.83
C GLY A 122 -19.30 -13.17 4.37
N ASP A 123 -19.46 -12.06 5.11
CA ASP A 123 -20.73 -11.67 5.69
C ASP A 123 -21.61 -10.81 4.76
N ASN A 124 -21.14 -10.53 3.55
CA ASN A 124 -21.74 -9.64 2.55
C ASN A 124 -21.88 -8.17 2.99
N ILE A 125 -21.12 -7.75 4.00
CA ILE A 125 -21.10 -6.38 4.52
C ILE A 125 -19.68 -5.85 4.43
N ILE A 126 -19.43 -4.88 3.57
CA ILE A 126 -18.12 -4.24 3.46
C ILE A 126 -17.96 -3.22 4.60
N ASN A 127 -16.98 -3.46 5.45
CA ASN A 127 -16.68 -2.63 6.61
C ASN A 127 -15.20 -2.76 7.02
N SER A 128 -14.81 -2.25 8.18
CA SER A 128 -13.42 -2.34 8.66
C SER A 128 -12.88 -3.78 8.83
N ASN A 129 -13.76 -4.79 8.82
CA ASN A 129 -13.35 -6.19 8.88
C ASN A 129 -12.83 -6.73 7.53
N ASP A 130 -13.06 -5.98 6.43
CA ASP A 130 -12.70 -6.38 5.07
C ASP A 130 -11.41 -5.74 4.56
N MET A 131 -10.56 -5.32 5.48
CA MET A 131 -9.28 -4.73 5.12
C MET A 131 -8.23 -5.79 4.79
N PHE A 132 -7.59 -5.62 3.64
CA PHE A 132 -6.48 -6.43 3.14
C PHE A 132 -5.16 -5.71 3.30
N LEU A 133 -4.07 -6.45 3.44
CA LEU A 133 -2.73 -5.89 3.29
C LEU A 133 -2.55 -5.44 1.84
N LEU A 134 -2.41 -4.14 1.62
CA LEU A 134 -2.21 -3.55 0.30
C LEU A 134 -0.74 -3.31 -0.02
N GLY A 135 0.10 -3.16 0.99
CA GLY A 135 1.53 -2.94 0.80
C GLY A 135 2.24 -2.45 2.05
N ASN A 136 3.37 -1.81 1.83
CA ASN A 136 4.18 -1.21 2.87
C ASN A 136 4.48 0.25 2.51
N THR A 137 4.39 1.17 3.47
CA THR A 137 4.73 2.58 3.28
C THR A 137 6.23 2.84 3.36
N ILE A 138 7.00 1.90 3.91
CA ILE A 138 8.46 1.99 4.02
C ILE A 138 9.07 1.25 2.83
N PRO A 139 9.83 1.92 1.95
CA PRO A 139 10.53 1.26 0.86
C PRO A 139 11.59 0.32 1.42
N HIS A 140 11.72 -0.85 0.82
CA HIS A 140 12.79 -1.77 1.17
C HIS A 140 14.05 -1.56 0.34
N THR A 141 13.94 -0.91 -0.82
CA THR A 141 15.08 -0.58 -1.68
C THR A 141 15.01 0.87 -2.09
N THR A 142 16.07 1.61 -1.82
CA THR A 142 16.25 2.99 -2.28
C THR A 142 17.58 3.11 -2.99
N GLY A 143 17.72 4.07 -3.87
CA GLY A 143 18.98 4.30 -4.53
C GLY A 143 18.94 5.50 -5.44
N GLY A 144 20.09 5.78 -6.03
CA GLY A 144 20.23 6.89 -6.96
C GLY A 144 21.31 6.66 -7.99
N LEU A 145 21.15 7.31 -9.13
CA LEU A 145 22.13 7.38 -10.19
C LEU A 145 22.46 8.86 -10.44
N ASN A 146 23.71 9.22 -10.19
CA ASN A 146 24.22 10.55 -10.49
C ASN A 146 25.20 10.47 -11.67
N ASN A 147 24.95 11.27 -12.71
CA ASN A 147 25.85 11.43 -13.83
C ASN A 147 26.35 12.86 -13.89
N THR A 148 27.67 13.03 -13.94
CA THR A 148 28.33 14.33 -14.07
C THR A 148 29.07 14.39 -15.38
N PHE A 149 28.71 15.34 -16.20
CA PHE A 149 29.36 15.63 -17.49
C PHE A 149 30.07 17.00 -17.39
N THR A 150 31.32 17.01 -17.74
CA THR A 150 32.09 18.25 -17.85
C THR A 150 32.58 18.43 -19.27
N TYR A 151 32.29 19.55 -19.87
CA TYR A 151 32.76 19.91 -21.21
C TYR A 151 33.23 21.34 -21.27
N LYS A 152 34.53 21.58 -21.52
CA LYS A 152 35.14 22.91 -21.70
C LYS A 152 34.73 23.90 -20.62
N GLY A 153 34.68 23.47 -19.35
CA GLY A 153 34.28 24.31 -18.20
C GLY A 153 32.80 24.36 -17.91
N PHE A 154 31.94 23.80 -18.75
CA PHE A 154 30.53 23.58 -18.44
C PHE A 154 30.35 22.28 -17.67
N ASN A 155 29.54 22.31 -16.62
CA ASN A 155 29.17 21.13 -15.82
C ASN A 155 27.67 20.89 -15.92
N LEU A 156 27.29 19.65 -16.29
CA LEU A 156 25.94 19.17 -16.23
C LEU A 156 25.89 17.99 -15.24
N ASN A 157 25.02 18.10 -14.24
CA ASN A 157 24.75 17.03 -13.30
C ASN A 157 23.31 16.53 -13.51
N VAL A 158 23.13 15.23 -13.69
CA VAL A 158 21.84 14.57 -13.83
C VAL A 158 21.72 13.55 -12.71
N PHE A 159 20.83 13.84 -11.78
CA PHE A 159 20.53 12.97 -10.64
C PHE A 159 19.14 12.34 -10.80
N LEU A 160 19.09 11.03 -10.65
CA LEU A 160 17.88 10.21 -10.62
C LEU A 160 17.86 9.45 -9.29
N ASP A 161 16.74 9.48 -8.60
CA ASP A 161 16.51 8.68 -7.40
C ASP A 161 15.32 7.74 -7.58
N PHE A 162 15.32 6.66 -6.82
CA PHE A 162 14.24 5.69 -6.83
C PHE A 162 14.00 5.07 -5.45
N ALA A 163 12.75 4.70 -5.22
CA ALA A 163 12.31 3.94 -4.05
C ALA A 163 11.40 2.80 -4.51
N LEU A 164 11.72 1.56 -4.14
CA LEU A 164 11.01 0.37 -4.55
C LEU A 164 10.42 -0.37 -3.35
N GLY A 165 9.32 -1.09 -3.60
CA GLY A 165 8.64 -1.89 -2.57
C GLY A 165 7.87 -1.04 -1.57
N THR A 166 7.53 0.19 -1.94
CA THR A 166 6.64 1.06 -1.17
C THR A 166 5.29 1.22 -1.86
N SER A 167 4.26 1.45 -1.06
CA SER A 167 2.92 1.79 -1.51
C SER A 167 2.56 3.18 -0.99
N ILE A 168 1.96 4.00 -1.82
CA ILE A 168 1.55 5.35 -1.49
C ILE A 168 0.03 5.43 -1.56
N SER A 169 -0.60 5.94 -0.48
CA SER A 169 -2.02 6.27 -0.51
C SER A 169 -2.21 7.61 -1.24
N ASN A 170 -2.96 7.58 -2.33
CA ASN A 170 -3.31 8.79 -3.05
C ASN A 170 -4.68 9.32 -2.58
N GLY A 171 -4.66 10.14 -1.53
CA GLY A 171 -5.87 10.73 -0.94
C GLY A 171 -6.65 11.63 -1.90
N TYR A 172 -6.00 12.20 -2.91
CA TYR A 172 -6.68 13.04 -3.90
C TYR A 172 -7.60 12.21 -4.80
N LEU A 173 -7.17 11.03 -5.23
CA LEU A 173 -8.02 10.12 -6.01
C LEU A 173 -9.18 9.55 -5.17
N GLN A 174 -9.01 9.40 -3.86
CA GLN A 174 -10.09 8.96 -2.97
C GLN A 174 -11.25 9.97 -2.85
N LEU A 175 -10.98 11.26 -3.10
CA LEU A 175 -11.99 12.31 -3.06
C LEU A 175 -12.78 12.43 -4.37
N GLN A 176 -12.32 11.78 -5.44
CA GLN A 176 -12.93 11.82 -6.77
C GLN A 176 -13.75 10.56 -7.10
N MET A 177 -13.72 9.55 -6.23
CA MET A 177 -14.52 8.34 -6.31
C MET A 177 -15.71 8.44 -5.34
#